data_a208ccbf83934e39d86355b859019d74
#
_entry.id   a208ccbf83934e39d86355b859019d74
#
_cell.length_a   1.000
_cell.length_b   1.000
_cell.length_c   1.000
_cell.angle_alpha   90.00
_cell.angle_beta   90.00
_cell.angle_gamma   90.00
#
_symmetry.space_group_name_H-M   'P 1'
#
loop_
_entity.id
_entity.type
_entity.pdbx_description
1 polymer ?
#
loop_
_entity_poly.entity_id
_entity_poly.type
_entity_poly.pdbx_seq_one_letter_code
_entity_poly.pdbx_strand_id
1 'polypeptide(L)'
;MGTRGDSVPTPTASVAKVMTAYVFLRDHPLTAGSDGPTFTVSAEEAARLPERKARGESHIDVVANQPFTERAALEALLIVSANNIAHELARWDSGDDAGFVSKMNATARELGMTGTTYTDPSGYDPGTVSTAADQVILLRAAMRV
;
A
#
# COMPACT_ATOMS: atom_id res chain seq x y z
N MET A 1 -15.23 -21.32 -3.44
CA MET A 1 -15.98 -20.08 -3.70
C MET A 1 -15.73 -19.67 -5.14
N GLY A 2 -16.77 -19.65 -5.97
CA GLY A 2 -16.66 -19.19 -7.36
C GLY A 2 -16.58 -17.65 -7.42
N THR A 3 -15.75 -17.13 -8.29
CA THR A 3 -15.75 -15.70 -8.62
C THR A 3 -16.92 -15.41 -9.55
N ARG A 4 -17.73 -14.41 -9.19
CA ARG A 4 -18.72 -13.83 -10.10
C ARG A 4 -18.18 -12.49 -10.58
N GLY A 5 -18.21 -12.25 -11.87
CA GLY A 5 -17.78 -11.02 -12.52
C GLY A 5 -16.77 -11.27 -13.62
N ASP A 6 -16.49 -10.21 -14.37
CA ASP A 6 -15.54 -10.27 -15.46
C ASP A 6 -14.11 -10.49 -14.94
N SER A 7 -13.34 -11.32 -15.66
CA SER A 7 -11.91 -11.50 -15.41
C SER A 7 -11.08 -10.34 -15.99
N VAL A 8 -11.72 -9.25 -16.39
CA VAL A 8 -11.07 -8.06 -16.93
C VAL A 8 -10.50 -7.24 -15.77
N PRO A 9 -9.19 -6.90 -15.83
CA PRO A 9 -8.58 -6.04 -14.80
C PRO A 9 -9.28 -4.68 -14.75
N THR A 10 -9.60 -4.25 -13.53
CA THR A 10 -10.23 -2.96 -13.26
C THR A 10 -9.43 -2.19 -12.22
N PRO A 11 -9.50 -0.84 -12.20
CA PRO A 11 -8.84 -0.06 -11.16
C PRO A 11 -9.25 -0.53 -9.77
N THR A 12 -8.26 -0.68 -8.89
CA THR A 12 -8.47 -1.22 -7.54
C THR A 12 -8.85 -0.17 -6.52
N ALA A 13 -8.58 1.11 -6.82
CA ALA A 13 -8.63 2.17 -5.82
C ALA A 13 -7.86 1.74 -4.55
N SER A 14 -8.37 2.09 -3.39
CA SER A 14 -7.69 1.84 -2.10
C SER A 14 -7.48 0.37 -1.73
N VAL A 15 -8.09 -0.57 -2.45
CA VAL A 15 -7.83 -2.01 -2.23
C VAL A 15 -6.36 -2.36 -2.50
N ALA A 16 -5.67 -1.59 -3.33
CA ALA A 16 -4.23 -1.73 -3.56
C ALA A 16 -3.40 -1.66 -2.27
N LYS A 17 -3.88 -0.96 -1.24
CA LYS A 17 -3.19 -0.81 0.04
C LYS A 17 -3.01 -2.12 0.80
N VAL A 18 -3.83 -3.13 0.51
CA VAL A 18 -3.64 -4.47 1.07
C VAL A 18 -2.31 -5.07 0.58
N MET A 19 -2.00 -4.93 -0.72
CA MET A 19 -0.70 -5.35 -1.25
C MET A 19 0.44 -4.54 -0.65
N THR A 20 0.25 -3.25 -0.50
CA THR A 20 1.25 -2.37 0.12
C THR A 20 1.58 -2.82 1.54
N ALA A 21 0.57 -3.11 2.36
CA ALA A 21 0.76 -3.64 3.70
C ALA A 21 1.45 -5.01 3.68
N TYR A 22 1.04 -5.89 2.79
CA TYR A 22 1.58 -7.24 2.66
C TYR A 22 3.08 -7.21 2.31
N VAL A 23 3.47 -6.44 1.30
CA VAL A 23 4.87 -6.30 0.88
C VAL A 23 5.69 -5.68 2.00
N PHE A 24 5.19 -4.62 2.62
CA PHE A 24 5.90 -3.95 3.71
C PHE A 24 6.14 -4.89 4.90
N LEU A 25 5.12 -5.64 5.31
CA LEU A 25 5.22 -6.58 6.43
C LEU A 25 6.14 -7.78 6.15
N ARG A 26 6.31 -8.16 4.89
CA ARG A 26 7.28 -9.22 4.52
C ARG A 26 8.72 -8.76 4.76
N ASP A 27 9.00 -7.49 4.44
CA ASP A 27 10.34 -6.91 4.61
C ASP A 27 10.58 -6.40 6.05
N HIS A 28 9.52 -6.00 6.72
CA HIS A 28 9.52 -5.44 8.07
C HIS A 28 8.52 -6.18 8.96
N PRO A 29 8.80 -7.44 9.35
CA PRO A 29 7.85 -8.22 10.14
C PRO A 29 7.52 -7.55 11.47
N LEU A 30 6.24 -7.51 11.82
CA LEU A 30 5.75 -6.91 13.05
C LEU A 30 5.29 -8.00 14.01
N THR A 31 5.92 -8.09 15.17
CA THR A 31 5.52 -9.03 16.21
C THR A 31 4.20 -8.60 16.83
N ALA A 32 3.31 -9.56 17.11
CA ALA A 32 2.04 -9.28 17.77
C ALA A 32 2.29 -8.54 19.10
N GLY A 33 1.55 -7.45 19.32
CA GLY A 33 1.69 -6.60 20.51
C GLY A 33 2.87 -5.62 20.49
N SER A 34 3.71 -5.67 19.44
CA SER A 34 4.80 -4.69 19.25
C SER A 34 4.36 -3.54 18.36
N ASP A 35 4.90 -2.34 18.63
CA ASP A 35 4.70 -1.19 17.74
C ASP A 35 5.69 -1.17 16.57
N GLY A 36 6.74 -2.00 16.64
CA GLY A 36 7.80 -2.04 15.65
C GLY A 36 8.73 -0.84 15.69
N PRO A 37 9.61 -0.70 14.70
CA PRO A 37 10.52 0.44 14.61
C PRO A 37 9.76 1.73 14.36
N THR A 38 10.42 2.86 14.61
CA THR A 38 9.90 4.20 14.33
C THR A 38 10.52 4.74 13.06
N PHE A 39 9.67 5.21 12.15
CA PHE A 39 10.06 5.91 10.94
C PHE A 39 9.66 7.39 11.04
N THR A 40 10.25 8.23 10.22
CA THR A 40 9.93 9.66 10.18
C THR A 40 9.39 10.06 8.83
N VAL A 41 8.42 10.98 8.82
CA VAL A 41 7.84 11.53 7.60
C VAL A 41 8.89 12.37 6.88
N SER A 42 9.06 12.13 5.57
CA SER A 42 9.97 12.91 4.75
C SER A 42 9.44 14.32 4.51
N ALA A 43 10.36 15.28 4.36
CA ALA A 43 10.02 16.64 3.98
C ALA A 43 9.31 16.69 2.61
N GLU A 44 9.70 15.81 1.70
CA GLU A 44 9.11 15.68 0.38
C GLU A 44 7.61 15.32 0.46
N GLU A 45 7.24 14.31 1.24
CA GLU A 45 5.83 13.92 1.37
C GLU A 45 5.03 14.95 2.15
N ALA A 46 5.58 15.54 3.20
CA ALA A 46 4.94 16.62 3.93
C ALA A 46 4.61 17.81 3.02
N ALA A 47 5.50 18.13 2.10
CA ALA A 47 5.30 19.22 1.13
C ALA A 47 4.20 18.89 0.10
N ARG A 48 3.88 17.64 -0.13
CA ARG A 48 2.81 17.21 -1.05
C ARG A 48 1.41 17.24 -0.44
N LEU A 49 1.30 17.40 0.86
CA LEU A 49 0.01 17.33 1.55
C LEU A 49 -1.05 18.29 0.98
N PRO A 50 -0.75 19.59 0.69
CA PRO A 50 -1.74 20.48 0.08
C PRO A 50 -2.26 19.98 -1.27
N GLU A 51 -1.39 19.42 -2.12
CA GLU A 51 -1.75 18.86 -3.42
C GLU A 51 -2.68 17.67 -3.26
N ARG A 52 -2.37 16.76 -2.31
CA ARG A 52 -3.21 15.60 -2.03
C ARG A 52 -4.59 16.00 -1.54
N LYS A 53 -4.66 16.99 -0.66
CA LYS A 53 -5.93 17.54 -0.19
C LYS A 53 -6.74 18.15 -1.33
N ALA A 54 -6.10 18.89 -2.23
CA ALA A 54 -6.74 19.50 -3.38
C ALA A 54 -7.33 18.47 -4.35
N ARG A 55 -6.72 17.29 -4.45
CA ARG A 55 -7.21 16.16 -5.26
C ARG A 55 -8.29 15.33 -4.57
N GLY A 56 -8.61 15.62 -3.32
CA GLY A 56 -9.55 14.82 -2.54
C GLY A 56 -9.02 13.44 -2.15
N GLU A 57 -7.70 13.25 -2.12
CA GLU A 57 -7.09 12.00 -1.70
C GLU A 57 -7.29 11.76 -0.21
N SER A 58 -7.58 10.51 0.17
CA SER A 58 -7.56 10.11 1.58
C SER A 58 -6.16 10.30 2.15
N HIS A 59 -6.05 10.95 3.28
CA HIS A 59 -4.78 11.34 3.89
C HIS A 59 -4.91 11.48 5.40
N ILE A 60 -3.78 11.58 6.07
CA ILE A 60 -3.68 12.11 7.42
C ILE A 60 -2.78 13.36 7.39
N ASP A 61 -2.99 14.27 8.31
CA ASP A 61 -2.14 15.45 8.41
C ASP A 61 -0.78 15.05 8.97
N VAL A 62 0.27 15.47 8.28
CA VAL A 62 1.65 15.16 8.66
C VAL A 62 2.54 16.39 8.53
N VAL A 63 3.63 16.41 9.29
CA VAL A 63 4.71 17.38 9.16
C VAL A 63 6.03 16.65 8.95
N ALA A 64 7.01 17.35 8.36
CA ALA A 64 8.34 16.78 8.16
C ALA A 64 8.95 16.31 9.49
N ASN A 65 9.62 15.17 9.45
CA ASN A 65 10.27 14.52 10.60
C ASN A 65 9.29 14.01 11.68
N GLN A 66 7.99 14.06 11.44
CA GLN A 66 7.02 13.48 12.38
C GLN A 66 7.28 11.98 12.54
N PRO A 67 7.42 11.46 13.77
CA PRO A 67 7.66 10.04 13.98
C PRO A 67 6.37 9.24 13.86
N PHE A 68 6.49 8.05 13.26
CA PHE A 68 5.45 7.02 13.24
C PHE A 68 6.06 5.69 13.60
N THR A 69 5.41 4.94 14.49
CA THR A 69 5.73 3.52 14.63
C THR A 69 5.22 2.78 13.41
N GLU A 70 5.83 1.64 13.09
CA GLU A 70 5.36 0.79 12.00
C GLU A 70 3.88 0.46 12.15
N ARG A 71 3.45 0.09 13.36
CA ARG A 71 2.04 -0.19 13.65
C ARG A 71 1.14 1.00 13.34
N ALA A 72 1.48 2.17 13.82
CA ALA A 72 0.68 3.38 13.60
C ALA A 72 0.57 3.71 12.10
N ALA A 73 1.65 3.54 11.36
CA ALA A 73 1.65 3.76 9.91
C ALA A 73 0.75 2.74 9.17
N LEU A 74 0.82 1.47 9.53
CA LEU A 74 -0.04 0.43 8.95
C LEU A 74 -1.52 0.65 9.30
N GLU A 75 -1.81 1.10 10.52
CA GLU A 75 -3.18 1.48 10.91
C GLU A 75 -3.70 2.66 10.10
N ALA A 76 -2.88 3.70 9.91
CA ALA A 76 -3.24 4.84 9.05
C ALA A 76 -3.48 4.40 7.60
N LEU A 77 -2.68 3.48 7.09
CA LEU A 77 -2.83 2.92 5.76
C LEU A 77 -4.17 2.17 5.60
N LEU A 78 -4.49 1.29 6.53
CA LEU A 78 -5.59 0.34 6.38
C LEU A 78 -6.92 0.84 6.94
N ILE A 79 -6.91 1.66 8.01
CA ILE A 79 -8.13 2.16 8.65
C ILE A 79 -8.58 3.47 8.02
N VAL A 80 -7.66 4.42 7.88
CA VAL A 80 -7.94 5.75 7.31
C VAL A 80 -7.81 5.74 5.79
N SER A 81 -7.15 4.73 5.24
CA SER A 81 -6.83 4.66 3.81
C SER A 81 -5.93 5.81 3.35
N ALA A 82 -4.95 6.20 4.17
CA ALA A 82 -4.12 7.36 3.93
C ALA A 82 -3.14 7.14 2.77
N ASN A 83 -3.36 7.84 1.65
CA ASN A 83 -2.50 7.75 0.47
C ASN A 83 -1.08 8.22 0.77
N ASN A 84 -0.93 9.33 1.51
CA ASN A 84 0.39 9.85 1.86
C ASN A 84 1.20 8.84 2.69
N ILE A 85 0.58 8.08 3.56
CA ILE A 85 1.27 7.03 4.31
C ILE A 85 1.64 5.84 3.41
N ALA A 86 0.81 5.52 2.42
CA ALA A 86 1.18 4.50 1.43
C ALA A 86 2.49 4.87 0.71
N HIS A 87 2.66 6.12 0.30
CA HIS A 87 3.88 6.60 -0.32
C HIS A 87 5.07 6.64 0.65
N GLU A 88 4.84 6.99 1.91
CA GLU A 88 5.90 6.94 2.93
C GLU A 88 6.36 5.51 3.21
N LEU A 89 5.45 4.55 3.35
CA LEU A 89 5.82 3.14 3.50
C LEU A 89 6.67 2.66 2.33
N ALA A 90 6.31 3.03 1.11
CA ALA A 90 7.10 2.73 -0.08
C ALA A 90 8.52 3.33 0.01
N ARG A 91 8.63 4.56 0.45
CA ARG A 91 9.91 5.26 0.60
C ARG A 91 10.76 4.64 1.72
N TRP A 92 10.16 4.33 2.86
CA TRP A 92 10.87 3.70 3.97
C TRP A 92 11.41 2.31 3.60
N ASP A 93 10.66 1.55 2.82
CA ASP A 93 11.07 0.21 2.38
C ASP A 93 12.11 0.24 1.24
N SER A 94 11.86 1.02 0.21
CA SER A 94 12.57 0.94 -1.07
C SER A 94 13.28 2.22 -1.49
N GLY A 95 13.14 3.31 -0.75
CA GLY A 95 13.73 4.60 -1.06
C GLY A 95 12.89 5.47 -1.98
N ASP A 96 12.07 4.88 -2.84
CA ASP A 96 11.14 5.57 -3.74
C ASP A 96 9.93 4.70 -4.10
N ASP A 97 8.93 5.33 -4.73
CA ASP A 97 7.73 4.62 -5.18
C ASP A 97 8.06 3.56 -6.25
N ALA A 98 8.94 3.86 -7.19
CA ALA A 98 9.26 2.97 -8.30
C ALA A 98 9.84 1.64 -7.82
N GLY A 99 10.77 1.68 -6.88
CA GLY A 99 11.36 0.49 -6.29
C GLY A 99 10.32 -0.35 -5.55
N PHE A 100 9.44 0.29 -4.80
CA PHE A 100 8.38 -0.41 -4.07
C PHE A 100 7.33 -1.00 -5.02
N VAL A 101 6.91 -0.27 -6.03
CA VAL A 101 5.98 -0.76 -7.07
C VAL A 101 6.56 -1.99 -7.78
N SER A 102 7.85 -2.01 -8.06
CA SER A 102 8.51 -3.21 -8.60
C SER A 102 8.35 -4.42 -7.69
N LYS A 103 8.49 -4.24 -6.37
CA LYS A 103 8.24 -5.30 -5.39
C LYS A 103 6.77 -5.74 -5.35
N MET A 104 5.84 -4.81 -5.43
CA MET A 104 4.41 -5.12 -5.49
C MET A 104 4.10 -6.01 -6.70
N ASN A 105 4.61 -5.66 -7.88
CA ASN A 105 4.41 -6.42 -9.10
C ASN A 105 5.13 -7.78 -9.05
N ALA A 106 6.33 -7.85 -8.52
CA ALA A 106 7.04 -9.12 -8.33
C ALA A 106 6.26 -10.04 -7.39
N THR A 107 5.73 -9.52 -6.30
CA THR A 107 4.89 -10.26 -5.36
C THR A 107 3.61 -10.77 -6.02
N ALA A 108 2.96 -9.95 -6.83
CA ALA A 108 1.79 -10.36 -7.60
C ALA A 108 2.11 -11.55 -8.51
N ARG A 109 3.24 -11.52 -9.19
CA ARG A 109 3.71 -12.65 -10.03
C ARG A 109 3.99 -13.91 -9.20
N GLU A 110 4.66 -13.76 -8.08
CA GLU A 110 4.94 -14.88 -7.16
C GLU A 110 3.66 -15.56 -6.67
N LEU A 111 2.64 -14.77 -6.38
CA LEU A 111 1.34 -15.28 -5.90
C LEU A 111 0.46 -15.82 -7.03
N GLY A 112 0.82 -15.63 -8.30
CA GLY A 112 0.00 -16.06 -9.44
C GLY A 112 -1.14 -15.10 -9.78
N MET A 113 -1.03 -13.84 -9.38
CA MET A 113 -2.03 -12.78 -9.69
C MET A 113 -1.80 -12.24 -11.10
N THR A 114 -2.17 -13.01 -12.10
CA THR A 114 -1.82 -12.74 -13.52
C THR A 114 -2.57 -11.56 -14.13
N GLY A 115 -3.70 -11.15 -13.57
CA GLY A 115 -4.50 -10.01 -14.02
C GLY A 115 -4.23 -8.72 -13.26
N THR A 116 -3.13 -8.65 -12.51
CA THR A 116 -2.84 -7.54 -11.60
C THR A 116 -1.60 -6.78 -12.04
N THR A 117 -1.71 -5.45 -12.05
CA THR A 117 -0.59 -4.52 -12.30
C THR A 117 -0.71 -3.37 -11.31
N TYR A 118 0.39 -3.08 -10.61
CA TYR A 118 0.51 -1.93 -9.72
C TYR A 118 1.35 -0.85 -10.37
N THR A 119 0.88 0.39 -10.31
CA THR A 119 1.60 1.58 -10.78
C THR A 119 1.86 2.59 -9.67
N ASP A 120 1.21 2.39 -8.52
CA ASP A 120 1.40 3.21 -7.32
C ASP A 120 1.10 2.41 -6.05
N PRO A 121 1.60 2.84 -4.88
CA PRO A 121 1.34 2.13 -3.62
C PRO A 121 -0.02 2.42 -3.00
N SER A 122 -0.75 3.44 -3.46
CA SER A 122 -2.02 3.88 -2.86
C SER A 122 -3.26 3.37 -3.59
N GLY A 123 -3.15 3.07 -4.88
CA GLY A 123 -4.28 2.74 -5.74
C GLY A 123 -5.03 3.96 -6.28
N TYR A 124 -4.56 5.16 -6.02
CA TYR A 124 -5.13 6.39 -6.58
C TYR A 124 -4.96 6.46 -8.10
N ASP A 125 -3.84 5.94 -8.61
CA ASP A 125 -3.58 5.89 -10.04
C ASP A 125 -4.50 4.84 -10.68
N PRO A 126 -5.28 5.20 -11.71
CA PRO A 126 -6.15 4.26 -12.42
C PRO A 126 -5.40 3.16 -13.18
N GLY A 127 -4.08 3.30 -13.37
CA GLY A 127 -3.22 2.27 -13.92
C GLY A 127 -3.00 1.08 -12.97
N THR A 128 -3.26 1.24 -11.67
CA THR A 128 -3.26 0.13 -10.71
C THR A 128 -4.56 -0.66 -10.86
N VAL A 129 -4.45 -1.84 -11.44
CA VAL A 129 -5.60 -2.68 -11.81
C VAL A 129 -5.45 -4.10 -11.29
N SER A 130 -6.56 -4.77 -11.06
CA SER A 130 -6.59 -6.17 -10.62
C SER A 130 -7.93 -6.81 -10.96
N THR A 131 -8.06 -8.08 -10.63
CA THR A 131 -9.31 -8.84 -10.75
C THR A 131 -9.78 -9.31 -9.38
N ALA A 132 -11.06 -9.62 -9.24
CA ALA A 132 -11.60 -10.18 -8.00
C ALA A 132 -10.90 -11.49 -7.63
N ALA A 133 -10.61 -12.34 -8.62
CA ALA A 133 -9.91 -13.60 -8.40
C ALA A 133 -8.52 -13.38 -7.81
N ASP A 134 -7.77 -12.42 -8.36
CA ASP A 134 -6.43 -12.08 -7.87
C ASP A 134 -6.47 -11.53 -6.45
N GLN A 135 -7.47 -10.70 -6.13
CA GLN A 135 -7.64 -10.16 -4.78
C GLN A 135 -7.93 -11.26 -3.75
N VAL A 136 -8.66 -12.30 -4.13
CA VAL A 136 -8.86 -13.46 -3.25
C VAL A 136 -7.52 -14.18 -2.98
N ILE A 137 -6.66 -14.32 -3.99
CA ILE A 137 -5.33 -14.89 -3.84
C ILE A 137 -4.51 -14.08 -2.83
N LEU A 138 -4.49 -12.77 -3.00
CA LEU A 138 -3.78 -11.85 -2.11
C LEU A 138 -4.29 -11.94 -0.67
N LEU A 139 -5.60 -11.88 -0.48
CA LEU A 139 -6.20 -11.94 0.85
C LEU A 139 -5.86 -13.24 1.58
N ARG A 140 -5.87 -14.36 0.88
CA ARG A 140 -5.45 -15.65 1.46
C ARG A 140 -4.00 -15.64 1.91
N ALA A 141 -3.10 -15.01 1.12
CA ALA A 141 -1.71 -14.86 1.49
C ALA A 141 -1.55 -13.92 2.69
N ALA A 142 -2.24 -12.79 2.69
CA ALA A 142 -2.19 -11.78 3.75
C ALA A 142 -2.67 -12.32 5.10
N MET A 143 -3.66 -13.19 5.11
CA MET A 143 -4.19 -13.80 6.35
C MET A 143 -3.22 -14.77 7.02
N ARG A 144 -2.11 -15.09 6.38
CA ARG A 144 -1.06 -15.97 6.94
C ARG A 144 0.10 -15.19 7.55
N VAL A 145 0.07 -13.90 7.48
CA VAL A 145 1.14 -13.02 7.99
C VAL A 145 0.85 -12.61 9.43
#